data_f51cd1e46f7099c514867769b3a03126
#
_entry.id   f51cd1e46f7099c514867769b3a03126
#
_cell.length_a   1.000
_cell.length_b   1.000
_cell.length_c   1.000
_cell.angle_alpha   90.00
_cell.angle_beta   90.00
_cell.angle_gamma   90.00
#
_symmetry.space_group_name_H-M   'P 1'
#
loop_
_entity.id
_entity.type
_entity.pdbx_description
1 polymer ?
#
loop_
_entity_poly.entity_id
_entity_poly.type
_entity_poly.pdbx_seq_one_letter_code
_entity_poly.pdbx_strand_id
1 'polypeptide(L)'
;MIGVCQLHLRIPESHSLKEKRHILRKVIDRVRHRFNVSVSEVGDNDLWQRSQIGICTVGNDRRFVNSSLDKIIDFIEKMYLADVIEKEIEIITF
;
A
#
# COMPACT_ATOMS: atom_id res chain seq x y z
N MET A 1 10.56 8.29 14.48
CA MET A 1 10.93 7.41 13.35
C MET A 1 9.86 7.46 12.28
N ILE A 2 10.28 7.36 11.05
CA ILE A 2 9.39 7.37 9.89
C ILE A 2 9.49 6.03 9.20
N GLY A 3 8.36 5.34 9.05
CA GLY A 3 8.29 4.10 8.28
C GLY A 3 7.76 4.40 6.89
N VAL A 4 8.47 3.95 5.87
CA VAL A 4 8.08 4.07 4.47
C VAL A 4 7.99 2.68 3.87
N CYS A 5 6.88 2.41 3.19
CA CYS A 5 6.67 1.16 2.50
C CYS A 5 6.24 1.44 1.07
N GLN A 6 6.85 0.76 0.12
CA GLN A 6 6.40 0.77 -1.27
C GLN A 6 5.99 -0.63 -1.65
N LEU A 7 4.76 -0.77 -2.14
CA LEU A 7 4.20 -2.05 -2.56
C LEU A 7 3.99 -2.05 -4.06
N HIS A 8 4.45 -3.11 -4.71
CA HIS A 8 4.15 -3.39 -6.11
C HIS A 8 2.96 -4.34 -6.15
N LEU A 9 1.88 -3.90 -6.78
CA LEU A 9 0.62 -4.63 -6.83
C LEU A 9 0.33 -5.12 -8.24
N ARG A 10 -0.28 -6.31 -8.31
CA ARG A 10 -0.91 -6.80 -9.52
C ARG A 10 -2.41 -6.88 -9.29
N ILE A 11 -3.17 -6.38 -10.27
CA ILE A 11 -4.63 -6.31 -10.22
C ILE A 11 -5.18 -7.08 -11.42
N PRO A 12 -5.23 -8.43 -11.35
CA PRO A 12 -5.53 -9.26 -12.51
C PRO A 12 -6.96 -9.11 -13.05
N GLU A 13 -7.89 -8.70 -12.18
CA GLU A 13 -9.29 -8.51 -12.58
C GLU A 13 -9.53 -7.19 -13.33
N SER A 14 -8.53 -6.32 -13.42
CA SER A 14 -8.68 -5.03 -14.06
C SER A 14 -8.43 -5.15 -15.58
N HIS A 15 -9.33 -4.56 -16.38
CA HIS A 15 -9.23 -4.55 -17.84
C HIS A 15 -9.22 -3.14 -18.42
N SER A 16 -9.10 -2.12 -17.59
CA SER A 16 -9.02 -0.72 -18.01
C SER A 16 -8.43 0.12 -16.88
N LEU A 17 -7.99 1.34 -17.21
CA LEU A 17 -7.55 2.30 -16.18
C LEU A 17 -8.68 2.66 -15.23
N LYS A 18 -9.89 2.75 -15.75
CA LYS A 18 -11.07 3.07 -14.92
C LYS A 18 -11.32 1.97 -13.88
N GLU A 19 -11.25 0.71 -14.28
CA GLU A 19 -11.41 -0.42 -13.35
C GLU A 19 -10.28 -0.45 -12.33
N LYS A 20 -9.03 -0.25 -12.78
CA LYS A 20 -7.89 -0.21 -11.87
C LYS A 20 -8.05 0.88 -10.82
N ARG A 21 -8.40 2.08 -11.24
CA ARG A 21 -8.60 3.21 -10.31
C ARG A 21 -9.71 2.93 -9.32
N HIS A 22 -10.77 2.26 -9.76
CA HIS A 22 -11.86 1.88 -8.88
C HIS A 22 -11.41 0.88 -7.81
N ILE A 23 -10.71 -0.17 -8.21
CA ILE A 23 -10.18 -1.19 -7.29
C ILE A 23 -9.16 -0.57 -6.34
N LEU A 24 -8.22 0.20 -6.89
CA LEU A 24 -7.16 0.84 -6.10
C LEU A 24 -7.73 1.82 -5.08
N ARG A 25 -8.77 2.58 -5.45
CA ARG A 25 -9.46 3.48 -4.53
C ARG A 25 -10.03 2.72 -3.34
N LYS A 26 -10.64 1.56 -3.56
CA LYS A 26 -11.13 0.71 -2.46
C LYS A 26 -10.01 0.32 -1.51
N VAL A 27 -8.86 -0.12 -2.06
CA VAL A 27 -7.71 -0.51 -1.26
C VAL A 27 -7.21 0.68 -0.43
N ILE A 28 -6.98 1.81 -1.07
CA ILE A 28 -6.45 3.01 -0.43
C ILE A 28 -7.42 3.54 0.64
N ASP A 29 -8.70 3.62 0.33
CA ASP A 29 -9.70 4.15 1.26
C ASP A 29 -9.85 3.25 2.49
N ARG A 30 -9.83 1.94 2.32
CA ARG A 30 -9.89 1.00 3.45
C ARG A 30 -8.67 1.09 4.34
N VAL A 31 -7.48 1.25 3.75
CA VAL A 31 -6.24 1.44 4.52
C VAL A 31 -6.31 2.74 5.32
N ARG A 32 -6.71 3.84 4.69
CA ARG A 32 -6.86 5.13 5.37
C ARG A 32 -7.87 5.09 6.50
N HIS A 33 -8.95 4.37 6.31
CA HIS A 33 -10.01 4.26 7.31
C HIS A 33 -9.57 3.45 8.52
N ARG A 34 -8.76 2.42 8.30
CA ARG A 34 -8.32 1.50 9.33
C ARG A 34 -7.06 1.95 10.06
N PHE A 35 -6.14 2.61 9.38
CA PHE A 35 -4.82 2.95 9.90
C PHE A 35 -4.54 4.44 9.76
N ASN A 36 -3.80 4.99 10.72
CA ASN A 36 -3.36 6.37 10.67
C ASN A 36 -2.07 6.47 9.85
N VAL A 37 -2.21 6.51 8.55
CA VAL A 37 -1.09 6.52 7.61
C VAL A 37 -1.39 7.43 6.42
N SER A 38 -0.34 7.86 5.75
CA SER A 38 -0.45 8.46 4.43
C SER A 38 -0.25 7.37 3.39
N VAL A 39 -1.14 7.28 2.41
CA VAL A 39 -1.08 6.29 1.34
C VAL A 39 -1.47 6.91 0.00
N SER A 40 -0.73 6.57 -1.05
CA SER A 40 -0.97 7.10 -2.39
C SER A 40 -0.42 6.15 -3.45
N GLU A 41 -0.98 6.20 -4.65
CA GLU A 41 -0.37 5.57 -5.81
C GLU A 41 0.85 6.38 -6.22
N VAL A 42 2.01 5.73 -6.37
CA VAL A 42 3.29 6.40 -6.65
C VAL A 42 3.97 5.90 -7.92
N GLY A 43 3.42 4.90 -8.58
CA GLY A 43 3.99 4.38 -9.84
C GLY A 43 3.02 3.50 -10.59
N ASP A 44 3.38 3.19 -11.84
CA ASP A 44 2.57 2.37 -12.76
C ASP A 44 1.17 2.94 -13.00
N ASN A 45 1.04 4.26 -12.94
CA ASN A 45 -0.24 4.96 -12.97
C ASN A 45 -1.05 4.68 -14.24
N ASP A 46 -0.37 4.44 -15.36
CA ASP A 46 -1.01 4.21 -16.67
C ASP A 46 -1.14 2.73 -17.03
N LEU A 47 -0.72 1.83 -16.16
CA LEU A 47 -0.86 0.40 -16.38
C LEU A 47 -2.20 -0.10 -15.83
N TRP A 48 -2.87 -1.00 -16.57
CA TRP A 48 -4.21 -1.46 -16.20
C TRP A 48 -4.20 -2.49 -15.07
N GLN A 49 -3.15 -3.33 -15.01
CA GLN A 49 -3.09 -4.46 -14.09
C GLN A 49 -1.95 -4.37 -13.09
N ARG A 50 -1.30 -3.20 -13.01
CA ARG A 50 -0.21 -2.96 -12.09
C ARG A 50 -0.34 -1.60 -11.44
N SER A 51 0.14 -1.53 -10.21
CA SER A 51 0.24 -0.27 -9.48
C SER A 51 1.38 -0.34 -8.48
N GLN A 52 1.89 0.82 -8.13
CA GLN A 52 2.81 0.95 -7.00
C GLN A 52 2.19 1.92 -6.02
N ILE A 53 2.02 1.48 -4.78
CA ILE A 53 1.52 2.36 -3.72
C ILE A 53 2.61 2.62 -2.70
N GLY A 54 2.65 3.86 -2.21
CA GLY A 54 3.52 4.28 -1.13
C GLY A 54 2.71 4.48 0.14
N ILE A 55 3.25 4.02 1.26
CA ILE A 55 2.65 4.14 2.58
C ILE A 55 3.67 4.74 3.53
N CYS A 56 3.27 5.72 4.32
CA CYS A 56 4.16 6.37 5.28
C CYS A 56 3.47 6.49 6.63
N THR A 57 4.20 6.19 7.69
CA THR A 57 3.73 6.30 9.06
C THR A 57 4.84 6.80 9.97
N VAL A 58 4.48 7.36 11.10
CA VAL A 58 5.42 7.84 12.10
C VAL A 58 5.17 7.14 13.44
N GLY A 59 6.23 7.00 14.21
CA GLY A 59 6.18 6.45 15.55
C GLY A 59 7.49 6.73 16.27
N ASN A 60 7.54 6.42 17.55
CA ASN A 60 8.74 6.65 18.36
C ASN A 60 9.56 5.38 18.62
N ASP A 61 9.14 4.25 18.07
CA ASP A 61 9.77 2.95 18.25
C ASP A 61 9.84 2.20 16.91
N ARG A 62 11.02 1.76 16.54
CA ARG A 62 11.27 1.03 15.29
C ARG A 62 10.43 -0.24 15.19
N ARG A 63 10.31 -1.01 16.27
CA ARG A 63 9.53 -2.26 16.28
C ARG A 63 8.06 -2.00 16.01
N PHE A 64 7.55 -0.96 16.64
CA PHE A 64 6.14 -0.57 16.47
C PHE A 64 5.87 -0.14 15.03
N VAL A 65 6.73 0.70 14.47
CA VAL A 65 6.60 1.17 13.08
C VAL A 65 6.66 0.01 12.11
N ASN A 66 7.63 -0.89 12.27
CA ASN A 66 7.76 -2.06 11.41
C ASN A 66 6.54 -2.99 11.52
N SER A 67 6.08 -3.24 12.74
CA SER A 67 4.89 -4.06 12.98
C SER A 67 3.64 -3.43 12.36
N SER A 68 3.51 -2.12 12.43
CA SER A 68 2.38 -1.40 11.82
C SER A 68 2.36 -1.59 10.31
N LEU A 69 3.52 -1.46 9.65
CA LEU A 69 3.61 -1.67 8.21
C LEU A 69 3.28 -3.12 7.82
N ASP A 70 3.77 -4.10 8.59
CA ASP A 70 3.45 -5.50 8.34
C ASP A 70 1.95 -5.77 8.45
N LYS A 71 1.29 -5.18 9.43
CA LYS A 71 -0.17 -5.31 9.60
C LYS A 71 -0.93 -4.70 8.42
N ILE A 72 -0.47 -3.59 7.90
CA ILE A 72 -1.08 -2.94 6.75
C ILE A 72 -0.95 -3.81 5.50
N ILE A 73 0.23 -4.37 5.26
CA ILE A 73 0.48 -5.26 4.13
C ILE A 73 -0.43 -6.49 4.23
N ASP A 74 -0.50 -7.11 5.40
CA ASP A 74 -1.37 -8.27 5.64
C ASP A 74 -2.84 -7.91 5.40
N PHE A 75 -3.26 -6.75 5.86
CA PHE A 75 -4.62 -6.24 5.65
C PHE A 75 -4.94 -6.08 4.15
N ILE A 76 -4.00 -5.53 3.37
CA ILE A 76 -4.16 -5.37 1.92
C ILE A 76 -4.25 -6.74 1.24
N GLU A 77 -3.37 -7.67 1.59
CA GLU A 77 -3.39 -9.02 1.02
C GLU A 77 -4.71 -9.74 1.29
N LYS A 78 -5.27 -9.58 2.48
CA LYS A 78 -6.53 -10.21 2.87
C LYS A 78 -7.77 -9.58 2.25
N MET A 79 -7.66 -8.47 1.57
CA MET A 79 -8.77 -7.93 0.79
C MET A 79 -9.05 -8.74 -0.48
N TYR A 80 -8.05 -9.46 -0.99
CA TYR A 80 -8.12 -10.23 -2.24
C TYR A 80 -8.53 -9.39 -3.45
N LEU A 81 -8.23 -8.10 -3.42
CA LEU A 81 -8.47 -7.17 -4.53
C LEU A 81 -7.24 -6.98 -5.41
N ALA A 82 -6.07 -7.16 -4.83
CA ALA A 82 -4.79 -7.05 -5.51
C ALA A 82 -3.78 -8.00 -4.87
N ASP A 83 -2.82 -8.45 -5.67
CA ASP A 83 -1.70 -9.28 -5.19
C ASP A 83 -0.51 -8.39 -4.92
N VAL A 84 0.09 -8.54 -3.74
CA VAL A 84 1.37 -7.89 -3.42
C VAL A 84 2.49 -8.75 -4.00
N ILE A 85 3.12 -8.27 -5.08
CA ILE A 85 4.18 -9.02 -5.77
C ILE A 85 5.58 -8.64 -5.30
N GLU A 86 5.74 -7.47 -4.70
CA GLU A 86 7.02 -7.01 -4.15
C GLU A 86 6.74 -5.95 -3.10
N LYS A 87 7.58 -5.92 -2.05
CA LYS A 87 7.51 -4.90 -1.01
C LYS A 87 8.89 -4.40 -0.65
N GLU A 88 8.99 -3.10 -0.41
CA GLU A 88 10.18 -2.44 0.07
C GLU A 88 9.81 -1.65 1.32
N ILE A 89 10.57 -1.86 2.41
CA ILE A 89 10.32 -1.18 3.68
C ILE A 89 11.61 -0.50 4.11
N GLU A 90 11.50 0.76 4.49
CA GLU A 90 12.60 1.52 5.06
C GLU A 90 12.10 2.24 6.31
N ILE A 91 12.90 2.18 7.38
CA ILE A 91 12.61 2.91 8.61
C ILE A 91 13.71 3.94 8.80
N ILE A 92 13.30 5.20 8.81
CA ILE A 92 14.21 6.34 8.88
C ILE A 92 14.19 6.87 10.30
N THR A 93 15.35 6.95 10.92
CA THR A 93 15.52 7.60 12.21
C THR A 93 15.65 9.10 11.97
N PHE A 94 14.79 9.81 12.65
CA PHE A 94 14.75 11.26 12.48
C PHE A 94 15.14 11.98 13.75
#